data_0695361496a1a6eb329bcc24ce0fdc10
#
_entry.id   0695361496a1a6eb329bcc24ce0fdc10
#
_cell.length_a   1.000
_cell.length_b   1.000
_cell.length_c   1.000
_cell.angle_alpha   90.00
_cell.angle_beta   90.00
_cell.angle_gamma   90.00
#
_symmetry.space_group_name_H-M   'P 1'
#
loop_
_entity.id
_entity.type
_entity.pdbx_description
1 polymer ?
#
loop_
_entity_poly.entity_id
_entity_poly.type
_entity_poly.pdbx_seq_one_letter_code
_entity_poly.pdbx_strand_id
1 'polypeptide(L)'
;MINYEVFVGNTSYTALIKQEIQQLTLCMNHQGVSAGNLVAIAIHEPISWLVAYYACKELEAVPVVIGKVAELDKQLEIVRADYVCYTSDHYKIQIESLSVVKERNIPSNTGLICRTSGSTVGMPKYVAWSKEGITYQKQETTRVFGYKEGERLLFTLPLWGAYGLSIVGVLEHNSMDLVIPANLRPRSIITVLEKQNVCWVESAPFFYQTMLPYLFKEQRGIEEIGVKGWGCGGDLLTHTFVQQWVEMTGVPILDGYGLTEAGPNVSLNRPYDYCYGTVGKPLSGTEINFSEDRELWVRSPSVMLGYYANGQVDASMLHNGWLSTGDMATRDEHGYVTILGRKKNIIIVNGYNVSPEYVERTIREHPGIRDVAVVGVPHPTRGNRLCAFVVGDASLTKRDIDLFIKDKVDEPSRPSFYEIIPHLPVLPNGKTDRNQLKAIAEVRFGQESLV
;
A
#
# COMPACT_ATOMS: atom_id res chain seq x y z
N MET A 1 -1.67 -5.76 26.03
CA MET A 1 -0.97 -4.46 26.25
C MET A 1 0.22 -4.35 25.29
N ILE A 2 0.56 -3.13 24.81
CA ILE A 2 1.73 -2.91 23.93
C ILE A 2 3.04 -3.36 24.60
N ASN A 3 3.86 -4.11 23.87
CA ASN A 3 5.13 -4.70 24.36
C ASN A 3 6.38 -4.08 23.70
N TYR A 4 6.23 -2.94 23.03
CA TYR A 4 7.29 -2.21 22.35
C TYR A 4 7.20 -0.71 22.66
N GLU A 5 8.25 0.05 22.32
CA GLU A 5 8.24 1.50 22.48
C GLU A 5 7.73 2.20 21.24
N VAL A 6 7.12 3.39 21.42
CA VAL A 6 6.60 4.24 20.37
C VAL A 6 7.20 5.64 20.51
N PHE A 7 7.82 6.10 19.43
CA PHE A 7 8.42 7.43 19.34
C PHE A 7 7.70 8.25 18.25
N VAL A 8 7.47 9.54 18.52
CA VAL A 8 7.11 10.52 17.50
C VAL A 8 8.27 11.51 17.40
N GLY A 9 8.96 11.50 16.26
CA GLY A 9 10.26 12.16 16.13
C GLY A 9 11.26 11.62 17.17
N ASN A 10 11.67 12.46 18.10
CA ASN A 10 12.63 12.08 19.15
C ASN A 10 11.98 11.89 20.54
N THR A 11 10.67 11.93 20.65
CA THR A 11 9.94 11.86 21.92
C THR A 11 9.26 10.51 22.08
N SER A 12 9.48 9.83 23.22
CA SER A 12 8.77 8.59 23.56
C SER A 12 7.35 8.90 24.07
N TYR A 13 6.38 8.18 23.52
CA TYR A 13 4.97 8.22 23.91
C TYR A 13 4.50 6.93 24.57
N THR A 14 5.38 5.97 24.79
CA THR A 14 5.03 4.62 25.27
C THR A 14 4.29 4.62 26.59
N ALA A 15 4.75 5.41 27.57
CA ALA A 15 4.11 5.49 28.89
C ALA A 15 2.69 6.08 28.80
N LEU A 16 2.54 7.15 28.01
CA LEU A 16 1.24 7.77 27.75
C LEU A 16 0.28 6.76 27.06
N ILE A 17 0.74 6.09 26.01
CA ILE A 17 -0.06 5.10 25.28
C ILE A 17 -0.53 3.99 26.21
N LYS A 18 0.36 3.44 27.05
CA LYS A 18 0.00 2.39 28.02
C LYS A 18 -1.07 2.85 29.01
N GLN A 19 -0.94 4.06 29.53
CA GLN A 19 -1.92 4.67 30.43
C GLN A 19 -3.27 4.88 29.74
N GLU A 20 -3.27 5.47 28.55
CA GLU A 20 -4.49 5.73 27.78
C GLU A 20 -5.19 4.44 27.34
N ILE A 21 -4.45 3.37 26.98
CA ILE A 21 -5.03 2.04 26.71
C ILE A 21 -5.78 1.54 27.94
N GLN A 22 -5.19 1.59 29.13
CA GLN A 22 -5.85 1.14 30.35
C GLN A 22 -7.13 1.93 30.64
N GLN A 23 -7.08 3.25 30.51
CA GLN A 23 -8.23 4.12 30.75
C GLN A 23 -9.34 3.86 29.73
N LEU A 24 -9.00 3.76 28.45
CA LEU A 24 -9.98 3.50 27.40
C LEU A 24 -10.58 2.10 27.54
N THR A 25 -9.79 1.08 27.84
CA THR A 25 -10.26 -0.29 28.09
C THR A 25 -11.29 -0.34 29.22
N LEU A 26 -11.01 0.37 30.33
CA LEU A 26 -11.98 0.47 31.44
C LEU A 26 -13.26 1.18 30.99
N CYS A 27 -13.13 2.29 30.26
CA CYS A 27 -14.29 3.02 29.75
C CYS A 27 -15.13 2.16 28.80
N MET A 28 -14.51 1.46 27.86
CA MET A 28 -15.16 0.55 26.93
C MET A 28 -15.89 -0.59 27.66
N ASN A 29 -15.23 -1.20 28.64
CA ASN A 29 -15.83 -2.28 29.46
C ASN A 29 -17.05 -1.78 30.26
N HIS A 30 -16.99 -0.57 30.84
CA HIS A 30 -18.11 0.07 31.52
C HIS A 30 -19.30 0.36 30.57
N GLN A 31 -19.03 0.59 29.31
CA GLN A 31 -20.08 0.77 28.30
C GLN A 31 -20.59 -0.55 27.72
N GLY A 32 -20.06 -1.71 28.19
CA GLY A 32 -20.53 -3.03 27.81
C GLY A 32 -19.80 -3.63 26.61
N VAL A 33 -18.68 -3.06 26.15
CA VAL A 33 -17.84 -3.68 25.11
C VAL A 33 -17.26 -4.97 25.63
N SER A 34 -17.43 -6.05 24.84
CA SER A 34 -17.02 -7.40 25.18
C SER A 34 -16.49 -8.15 23.97
N ALA A 35 -15.99 -9.37 24.19
CA ALA A 35 -15.45 -10.22 23.14
C ALA A 35 -16.42 -10.39 21.96
N GLY A 36 -15.92 -10.23 20.76
CA GLY A 36 -16.66 -10.34 19.51
C GLY A 36 -17.49 -9.12 19.12
N ASN A 37 -17.62 -8.11 19.98
CA ASN A 37 -18.24 -6.84 19.54
C ASN A 37 -17.42 -6.19 18.43
N LEU A 38 -18.09 -5.58 17.46
CA LEU A 38 -17.47 -4.78 16.43
C LEU A 38 -17.30 -3.34 16.90
N VAL A 39 -16.05 -2.89 16.97
CA VAL A 39 -15.73 -1.51 17.37
C VAL A 39 -15.13 -0.77 16.17
N ALA A 40 -15.88 0.18 15.61
CA ALA A 40 -15.41 1.03 14.55
C ALA A 40 -14.36 2.02 15.07
N ILE A 41 -13.18 2.07 14.46
CA ILE A 41 -12.12 3.01 14.80
C ILE A 41 -12.06 4.09 13.72
N ALA A 42 -12.66 5.25 14.01
CA ALA A 42 -12.72 6.42 13.15
C ALA A 42 -11.68 7.47 13.58
N ILE A 43 -10.44 7.05 13.77
CA ILE A 43 -9.31 7.85 14.27
C ILE A 43 -8.20 7.81 13.22
N HIS A 44 -7.58 8.95 12.94
CA HIS A 44 -6.47 9.09 11.99
C HIS A 44 -5.22 9.79 12.58
N GLU A 45 -5.22 10.04 13.88
CA GLU A 45 -4.03 10.43 14.61
C GLU A 45 -3.35 9.13 15.12
N PRO A 46 -2.05 8.91 14.82
CA PRO A 46 -1.41 7.60 15.04
C PRO A 46 -1.44 7.11 16.49
N ILE A 47 -1.22 8.01 17.47
CA ILE A 47 -1.16 7.63 18.89
C ILE A 47 -2.54 7.22 19.39
N SER A 48 -3.55 8.06 19.16
CA SER A 48 -4.93 7.77 19.55
C SER A 48 -5.47 6.53 18.83
N TRP A 49 -5.04 6.31 17.57
CA TRP A 49 -5.40 5.10 16.82
C TRP A 49 -4.82 3.84 17.49
N LEU A 50 -3.53 3.85 17.87
CA LEU A 50 -2.92 2.73 18.60
C LEU A 50 -3.64 2.46 19.90
N VAL A 51 -3.97 3.51 20.67
CA VAL A 51 -4.73 3.37 21.93
C VAL A 51 -6.06 2.66 21.70
N ALA A 52 -6.86 3.10 20.72
CA ALA A 52 -8.16 2.50 20.43
C ALA A 52 -8.01 1.04 19.91
N TYR A 53 -7.04 0.79 19.03
CA TYR A 53 -6.76 -0.54 18.51
C TYR A 53 -6.39 -1.54 19.62
N TYR A 54 -5.49 -1.16 20.52
CA TYR A 54 -5.07 -2.02 21.63
C TYR A 54 -6.15 -2.17 22.71
N ALA A 55 -6.95 -1.15 22.97
CA ALA A 55 -8.10 -1.28 23.87
C ALA A 55 -9.12 -2.31 23.33
N CYS A 56 -9.39 -2.32 22.04
CA CYS A 56 -10.23 -3.36 21.42
C CYS A 56 -9.62 -4.76 21.62
N LYS A 57 -8.31 -4.91 21.44
CA LYS A 57 -7.61 -6.20 21.61
C LYS A 57 -7.65 -6.70 23.06
N GLU A 58 -7.50 -5.81 24.04
CA GLU A 58 -7.60 -6.18 25.47
C GLU A 58 -8.97 -6.75 25.84
N LEU A 59 -10.03 -6.31 25.17
CA LEU A 59 -11.40 -6.78 25.35
C LEU A 59 -11.81 -7.89 24.39
N GLU A 60 -10.89 -8.39 23.58
CA GLU A 60 -11.16 -9.35 22.51
C GLU A 60 -12.27 -8.91 21.53
N ALA A 61 -12.53 -7.61 21.48
CA ALA A 61 -13.41 -7.01 20.49
C ALA A 61 -12.76 -7.00 19.10
N VAL A 62 -13.56 -7.03 18.05
CA VAL A 62 -13.10 -7.00 16.66
C VAL A 62 -12.97 -5.55 16.20
N PRO A 63 -11.76 -5.03 15.97
CA PRO A 63 -11.61 -3.68 15.44
C PRO A 63 -12.11 -3.62 13.99
N VAL A 64 -12.90 -2.58 13.67
CA VAL A 64 -13.31 -2.23 12.32
C VAL A 64 -12.62 -0.92 11.94
N VAL A 65 -11.61 -1.00 11.10
CA VAL A 65 -10.76 0.14 10.74
C VAL A 65 -11.40 0.94 9.63
N ILE A 66 -11.93 2.12 9.97
CA ILE A 66 -12.62 3.01 9.03
C ILE A 66 -11.65 3.98 8.35
N GLY A 67 -10.64 4.50 9.08
CA GLY A 67 -9.70 5.48 8.58
C GLY A 67 -10.33 6.88 8.51
N LYS A 68 -10.50 7.46 7.33
CA LYS A 68 -10.92 8.84 7.15
C LYS A 68 -12.35 9.11 7.66
N VAL A 69 -12.55 10.15 8.47
CA VAL A 69 -13.84 10.54 9.08
C VAL A 69 -14.85 11.10 8.06
N ALA A 70 -14.40 11.45 6.84
CA ALA A 70 -15.31 11.90 5.80
C ALA A 70 -16.38 10.83 5.52
N GLU A 71 -17.65 11.23 5.56
CA GLU A 71 -18.81 10.35 5.37
C GLU A 71 -18.93 9.24 6.43
N LEU A 72 -18.53 9.52 7.69
CA LEU A 72 -18.52 8.54 8.78
C LEU A 72 -19.87 7.84 8.92
N ASP A 73 -20.99 8.57 8.91
CA ASP A 73 -22.33 8.00 9.06
C ASP A 73 -22.64 6.94 8.01
N LYS A 74 -22.32 7.21 6.74
CA LYS A 74 -22.49 6.23 5.65
C LYS A 74 -21.62 5.01 5.83
N GLN A 75 -20.39 5.19 6.33
CA GLN A 75 -19.49 4.06 6.60
C GLN A 75 -20.01 3.22 7.77
N LEU A 76 -20.51 3.86 8.84
CA LEU A 76 -21.12 3.16 9.98
C LEU A 76 -22.37 2.37 9.58
N GLU A 77 -23.18 2.89 8.66
CA GLU A 77 -24.33 2.16 8.08
C GLU A 77 -23.89 0.85 7.39
N ILE A 78 -22.76 0.87 6.67
CA ILE A 78 -22.22 -0.31 5.98
C ILE A 78 -21.63 -1.30 6.97
N VAL A 79 -20.79 -0.82 7.90
CA VAL A 79 -20.07 -1.71 8.82
C VAL A 79 -20.92 -2.18 9.98
N ARG A 80 -22.03 -1.49 10.30
CA ARG A 80 -22.97 -1.88 11.37
C ARG A 80 -22.22 -2.29 12.64
N ALA A 81 -21.25 -1.48 13.08
CA ALA A 81 -20.51 -1.72 14.30
C ALA A 81 -21.41 -1.59 15.54
N ASP A 82 -21.00 -2.18 16.68
CA ASP A 82 -21.70 -2.01 17.96
C ASP A 82 -21.34 -0.69 18.63
N TYR A 83 -20.08 -0.29 18.42
CA TYR A 83 -19.51 0.92 19.00
C TYR A 83 -18.66 1.64 17.97
N VAL A 84 -18.47 2.95 18.21
CA VAL A 84 -17.53 3.76 17.45
C VAL A 84 -16.59 4.50 18.39
N CYS A 85 -15.28 4.41 18.10
CA CYS A 85 -14.23 5.23 18.70
C CYS A 85 -13.84 6.33 17.72
N TYR A 86 -13.86 7.59 18.18
CA TYR A 86 -13.44 8.76 17.41
C TYR A 86 -12.73 9.77 18.32
N THR A 87 -12.07 10.76 17.75
CA THR A 87 -11.42 11.82 18.51
C THR A 87 -12.24 13.11 18.47
N SER A 88 -12.44 13.75 19.64
CA SER A 88 -13.00 15.08 19.75
C SER A 88 -11.93 16.16 19.45
N ASP A 89 -12.34 17.45 19.47
CA ASP A 89 -11.51 18.61 19.14
C ASP A 89 -10.20 18.76 19.94
N HIS A 90 -10.03 18.01 21.02
CA HIS A 90 -8.80 17.99 21.85
C HIS A 90 -8.07 16.65 21.81
N TYR A 91 -8.22 15.86 20.71
CA TYR A 91 -7.64 14.52 20.56
C TYR A 91 -8.05 13.52 21.64
N LYS A 92 -9.05 13.84 22.46
CA LYS A 92 -9.58 12.92 23.46
C LYS A 92 -10.42 11.86 22.76
N ILE A 93 -10.08 10.58 22.99
CA ILE A 93 -10.84 9.46 22.43
C ILE A 93 -12.20 9.39 23.11
N GLN A 94 -13.24 9.38 22.31
CA GLN A 94 -14.62 9.15 22.71
C GLN A 94 -15.06 7.78 22.21
N ILE A 95 -15.94 7.14 22.96
CA ILE A 95 -16.62 5.92 22.52
C ILE A 95 -18.14 6.11 22.65
N GLU A 96 -18.84 5.71 21.63
CA GLU A 96 -20.31 5.74 21.61
C GLU A 96 -20.86 4.37 21.22
N SER A 97 -21.96 3.98 21.91
CA SER A 97 -22.74 2.79 21.53
C SER A 97 -23.62 3.15 20.34
N LEU A 98 -23.59 2.31 19.33
CA LEU A 98 -24.45 2.41 18.15
C LEU A 98 -25.70 1.54 18.31
N SER A 99 -26.72 1.75 17.49
CA SER A 99 -27.93 0.93 17.52
C SER A 99 -27.59 -0.53 17.26
N VAL A 100 -27.98 -1.42 18.18
CA VAL A 100 -27.63 -2.84 18.11
C VAL A 100 -28.23 -3.49 16.87
N VAL A 101 -27.39 -4.00 16.00
CA VAL A 101 -27.78 -4.85 14.87
C VAL A 101 -28.03 -6.28 15.35
N LYS A 102 -29.29 -6.73 15.29
CA LYS A 102 -29.71 -8.02 15.87
C LYS A 102 -29.20 -9.28 15.14
N GLU A 103 -28.83 -9.17 13.86
CA GLU A 103 -28.41 -10.30 13.06
C GLU A 103 -27.11 -10.00 12.32
N ARG A 104 -26.06 -10.74 12.66
CA ARG A 104 -24.77 -10.73 11.99
C ARG A 104 -24.35 -12.16 11.67
N ASN A 105 -23.78 -12.33 10.48
CA ASN A 105 -23.13 -13.57 10.06
C ASN A 105 -21.66 -13.29 9.79
N ILE A 106 -20.89 -13.25 10.87
CA ILE A 106 -19.44 -13.01 10.83
C ILE A 106 -18.76 -14.27 11.36
N PRO A 107 -17.78 -14.83 10.65
CA PRO A 107 -17.01 -15.96 11.14
C PRO A 107 -16.40 -15.70 12.52
N SER A 108 -16.51 -16.64 13.44
CA SER A 108 -16.04 -16.50 14.84
C SER A 108 -14.52 -16.28 14.96
N ASN A 109 -13.76 -16.67 13.95
CA ASN A 109 -12.31 -16.43 13.84
C ASN A 109 -11.96 -15.09 13.20
N THR A 110 -12.91 -14.20 12.96
CA THR A 110 -12.61 -12.84 12.48
C THR A 110 -11.79 -12.11 13.54
N GLY A 111 -10.60 -11.66 13.15
CA GLY A 111 -9.69 -10.91 14.01
C GLY A 111 -9.71 -9.40 13.78
N LEU A 112 -10.05 -8.97 12.57
CA LEU A 112 -10.01 -7.58 12.14
C LEU A 112 -10.87 -7.38 10.90
N ILE A 113 -11.50 -6.22 10.78
CA ILE A 113 -12.14 -5.76 9.55
C ILE A 113 -11.46 -4.47 9.13
N CYS A 114 -10.93 -4.42 7.92
CA CYS A 114 -10.22 -3.24 7.42
C CYS A 114 -10.75 -2.77 6.07
N ARG A 115 -10.60 -1.48 5.84
CA ARG A 115 -11.00 -0.82 4.60
C ARG A 115 -9.97 -1.04 3.49
N THR A 116 -10.43 -1.30 2.26
CA THR A 116 -9.56 -1.26 1.08
C THR A 116 -9.25 0.19 0.68
N SER A 117 -8.09 0.41 0.09
CA SER A 117 -7.68 1.74 -0.40
C SER A 117 -8.48 2.26 -1.60
N GLY A 118 -9.43 1.49 -2.11
CA GLY A 118 -10.36 1.71 -3.23
C GLY A 118 -10.02 2.85 -4.17
N SER A 119 -9.61 2.55 -5.41
CA SER A 119 -9.26 3.53 -6.44
C SER A 119 -10.44 3.98 -7.32
N THR A 120 -11.65 3.55 -6.99
CA THR A 120 -12.86 3.81 -7.81
C THR A 120 -13.81 4.75 -7.11
N VAL A 121 -14.43 5.61 -7.88
CA VAL A 121 -15.59 6.43 -7.49
C VAL A 121 -16.64 5.48 -6.92
N GLY A 122 -16.79 5.45 -5.58
CA GLY A 122 -17.76 4.58 -4.89
C GLY A 122 -17.43 4.44 -3.40
N MET A 123 -18.35 3.79 -2.68
CA MET A 123 -18.17 3.48 -1.26
C MET A 123 -17.00 2.48 -1.05
N PRO A 124 -16.22 2.66 0.02
CA PRO A 124 -15.09 1.75 0.30
C PRO A 124 -15.60 0.33 0.56
N LYS A 125 -14.82 -0.66 0.14
CA LYS A 125 -15.04 -2.05 0.53
C LYS A 125 -14.33 -2.34 1.84
N TYR A 126 -14.91 -3.21 2.65
CA TYR A 126 -14.30 -3.71 3.87
C TYR A 126 -13.96 -5.18 3.71
N VAL A 127 -12.84 -5.59 4.26
CA VAL A 127 -12.28 -6.94 4.17
C VAL A 127 -12.17 -7.52 5.58
N ALA A 128 -12.67 -8.73 5.78
CA ALA A 128 -12.52 -9.45 7.05
C ALA A 128 -11.27 -10.33 7.03
N TRP A 129 -10.36 -10.12 7.98
CA TRP A 129 -9.17 -10.95 8.19
C TRP A 129 -9.38 -11.93 9.33
N SER A 130 -8.92 -13.17 9.17
CA SER A 130 -8.93 -14.14 10.23
C SER A 130 -7.79 -13.91 11.25
N LYS A 131 -7.97 -14.38 12.47
CA LYS A 131 -6.93 -14.40 13.52
C LYS A 131 -5.70 -15.19 13.08
N GLU A 132 -5.93 -16.32 12.41
CA GLU A 132 -4.89 -17.17 11.83
C GLU A 132 -4.12 -16.46 10.73
N GLY A 133 -4.84 -15.78 9.82
CA GLY A 133 -4.23 -15.01 8.73
C GLY A 133 -3.36 -13.87 9.23
N ILE A 134 -3.83 -13.12 10.25
CA ILE A 134 -3.04 -12.06 10.91
C ILE A 134 -1.78 -12.66 11.55
N THR A 135 -1.90 -13.83 12.21
CA THR A 135 -0.77 -14.51 12.84
C THR A 135 0.26 -14.98 11.82
N TYR A 136 -0.20 -15.59 10.72
CA TYR A 136 0.64 -16.00 9.61
C TYR A 136 1.40 -14.80 9.01
N GLN A 137 0.73 -13.70 8.73
CA GLN A 137 1.35 -12.50 8.13
C GLN A 137 2.51 -11.94 8.97
N LYS A 138 2.29 -11.76 10.28
CA LYS A 138 3.35 -11.24 11.15
C LYS A 138 4.54 -12.19 11.27
N GLN A 139 4.31 -13.50 11.32
CA GLN A 139 5.37 -14.50 11.38
C GLN A 139 6.19 -14.56 10.09
N GLU A 140 5.54 -14.64 8.94
CA GLU A 140 6.22 -14.75 7.65
C GLU A 140 6.92 -13.45 7.24
N THR A 141 6.30 -12.28 7.49
CA THR A 141 6.96 -10.99 7.24
C THR A 141 8.22 -10.84 8.11
N THR A 142 8.14 -11.21 9.38
CA THR A 142 9.29 -11.25 10.29
C THR A 142 10.40 -12.15 9.76
N ARG A 143 10.05 -13.36 9.34
CA ARG A 143 11.01 -14.34 8.84
C ARG A 143 11.72 -13.85 7.56
N VAL A 144 10.99 -13.18 6.67
CA VAL A 144 11.53 -12.67 5.39
C VAL A 144 12.53 -11.55 5.62
N PHE A 145 12.22 -10.59 6.47
CA PHE A 145 13.11 -9.46 6.74
C PHE A 145 14.17 -9.77 7.82
N GLY A 146 13.93 -10.76 8.66
CA GLY A 146 14.82 -11.09 9.78
C GLY A 146 14.77 -10.07 10.91
N TYR A 147 13.62 -9.46 11.14
CA TYR A 147 13.37 -8.51 12.23
C TYR A 147 13.69 -9.09 13.60
N LYS A 148 14.29 -8.28 14.48
CA LYS A 148 14.71 -8.72 15.81
C LYS A 148 14.17 -7.82 16.91
N GLU A 149 14.05 -8.40 18.10
CA GLU A 149 13.68 -7.67 19.31
C GLU A 149 14.60 -6.48 19.57
N GLY A 150 14.02 -5.36 20.00
CA GLY A 150 14.71 -4.12 20.31
C GLY A 150 15.21 -3.31 19.11
N GLU A 151 15.03 -3.81 17.88
CA GLU A 151 15.30 -3.02 16.67
C GLU A 151 14.22 -1.94 16.50
N ARG A 152 14.59 -0.82 15.89
CA ARG A 152 13.68 0.30 15.63
C ARG A 152 13.29 0.36 14.16
N LEU A 153 12.00 0.48 13.94
CA LEU A 153 11.40 0.59 12.61
C LEU A 153 10.76 1.97 12.43
N LEU A 154 11.24 2.75 11.47
CA LEU A 154 10.61 3.99 11.02
C LEU A 154 9.48 3.64 10.05
N PHE A 155 8.26 4.07 10.37
CA PHE A 155 7.09 3.90 9.52
C PHE A 155 6.49 5.25 9.14
N THR A 156 6.27 5.48 7.85
CA THR A 156 5.88 6.79 7.32
C THR A 156 4.46 6.83 6.78
N LEU A 157 3.79 5.69 6.73
CA LEU A 157 2.45 5.54 6.18
C LEU A 157 1.38 5.49 7.29
N PRO A 158 0.10 5.64 6.96
CA PRO A 158 -0.98 5.49 7.93
C PRO A 158 -1.03 4.10 8.56
N LEU A 159 -1.01 4.02 9.89
CA LEU A 159 -1.09 2.75 10.65
C LEU A 159 -2.41 2.00 10.41
N TRP A 160 -3.48 2.71 10.05
CA TRP A 160 -4.80 2.16 9.76
C TRP A 160 -4.98 1.63 8.33
N GLY A 161 -3.96 1.71 7.48
CA GLY A 161 -3.94 1.03 6.19
C GLY A 161 -3.55 -0.45 6.34
N ALA A 162 -3.84 -1.28 5.34
CA ALA A 162 -3.48 -2.70 5.37
C ALA A 162 -1.97 -2.92 5.61
N TYR A 163 -1.12 -2.09 4.99
CA TYR A 163 0.33 -2.12 5.22
C TYR A 163 0.68 -1.74 6.66
N GLY A 164 0.08 -0.66 7.20
CA GLY A 164 0.30 -0.26 8.58
C GLY A 164 -0.13 -1.33 9.59
N LEU A 165 -1.27 -1.98 9.36
CA LEU A 165 -1.74 -3.11 10.17
C LEU A 165 -0.76 -4.29 10.16
N SER A 166 -0.14 -4.59 9.01
CA SER A 166 0.93 -5.59 8.91
C SER A 166 2.14 -5.20 9.76
N ILE A 167 2.56 -3.93 9.70
CA ILE A 167 3.68 -3.41 10.50
C ILE A 167 3.36 -3.48 12.00
N VAL A 168 2.18 -3.06 12.44
CA VAL A 168 1.77 -3.21 13.86
C VAL A 168 1.84 -4.67 14.32
N GLY A 169 1.42 -5.61 13.47
CA GLY A 169 1.55 -7.05 13.74
C GLY A 169 3.01 -7.51 13.90
N VAL A 170 3.91 -7.01 13.05
CA VAL A 170 5.36 -7.29 13.12
C VAL A 170 5.99 -6.72 14.38
N LEU A 171 5.65 -5.47 14.75
CA LEU A 171 6.15 -4.82 15.97
C LEU A 171 5.75 -5.62 17.21
N GLU A 172 4.49 -6.05 17.31
CA GLU A 172 4.01 -6.90 18.38
C GLU A 172 4.75 -8.23 18.47
N HIS A 173 4.93 -8.89 17.32
CA HIS A 173 5.52 -10.21 17.25
C HIS A 173 6.98 -10.24 17.70
N ASN A 174 7.72 -9.19 17.41
CA ASN A 174 9.16 -9.11 17.65
C ASN A 174 9.54 -8.18 18.80
N SER A 175 8.60 -7.51 19.44
CA SER A 175 8.91 -6.43 20.41
C SER A 175 9.87 -5.39 19.84
N MET A 176 9.60 -4.96 18.59
CA MET A 176 10.36 -3.91 17.90
C MET A 176 9.76 -2.55 18.21
N ASP A 177 10.60 -1.53 18.31
CA ASP A 177 10.14 -0.18 18.57
C ASP A 177 9.63 0.52 17.30
N LEU A 178 8.55 1.26 17.42
CA LEU A 178 7.98 2.08 16.36
C LEU A 178 8.49 3.50 16.42
N VAL A 179 8.98 4.01 15.31
CA VAL A 179 9.33 5.42 15.14
C VAL A 179 8.42 6.04 14.07
N ILE A 180 7.65 7.05 14.45
CA ILE A 180 6.79 7.83 13.56
C ILE A 180 7.47 9.19 13.38
N PRO A 181 7.77 9.62 12.14
CA PRO A 181 8.38 10.93 11.92
C PRO A 181 7.36 12.05 12.18
N ALA A 182 7.79 13.13 12.81
CA ALA A 182 6.94 14.30 13.05
C ALA A 182 6.51 15.00 11.76
N ASN A 183 7.30 14.88 10.71
CA ASN A 183 6.98 15.30 9.33
C ASN A 183 7.88 14.56 8.33
N LEU A 184 7.51 14.58 7.04
CA LEU A 184 8.22 13.87 5.97
C LEU A 184 9.28 14.73 5.25
N ARG A 185 9.73 15.84 5.84
CA ARG A 185 10.82 16.64 5.24
C ARG A 185 12.12 15.84 5.32
N PRO A 186 12.91 15.73 4.23
CA PRO A 186 14.12 14.90 4.19
C PRO A 186 15.09 15.16 5.36
N ARG A 187 15.34 16.43 5.68
CA ARG A 187 16.21 16.81 6.81
C ARG A 187 15.70 16.28 8.16
N SER A 188 14.38 16.31 8.38
CA SER A 188 13.76 15.78 9.61
C SER A 188 13.90 14.26 9.67
N ILE A 189 13.71 13.60 8.53
CA ILE A 189 13.88 12.14 8.42
C ILE A 189 15.31 11.74 8.78
N ILE A 190 16.33 12.36 8.15
CA ILE A 190 17.74 12.07 8.45
C ILE A 190 18.02 12.24 9.95
N THR A 191 17.56 13.35 10.55
CA THR A 191 17.73 13.59 11.99
C THR A 191 17.11 12.50 12.86
N VAL A 192 15.94 11.97 12.46
CA VAL A 192 15.28 10.88 13.19
C VAL A 192 16.04 9.56 12.99
N LEU A 193 16.47 9.24 11.79
CA LEU A 193 17.26 8.04 11.51
C LEU A 193 18.52 7.98 12.39
N GLU A 194 19.27 9.09 12.46
CA GLU A 194 20.50 9.22 13.25
C GLU A 194 20.22 9.12 14.77
N LYS A 195 19.28 9.92 15.27
CA LYS A 195 19.05 10.04 16.73
C LYS A 195 18.32 8.85 17.35
N GLN A 196 17.52 8.15 16.56
CA GLN A 196 16.72 7.01 17.01
C GLN A 196 17.39 5.66 16.72
N ASN A 197 18.58 5.61 16.12
CA ASN A 197 19.24 4.37 15.71
C ASN A 197 18.28 3.44 14.95
N VAL A 198 17.60 3.99 13.94
CA VAL A 198 16.63 3.25 13.15
C VAL A 198 17.31 2.16 12.34
N CYS A 199 16.85 0.92 12.48
CA CYS A 199 17.38 -0.23 11.75
C CYS A 199 16.60 -0.52 10.47
N TRP A 200 15.31 -0.20 10.43
CA TRP A 200 14.41 -0.51 9.34
C TRP A 200 13.54 0.69 8.97
N VAL A 201 13.32 0.88 7.69
CA VAL A 201 12.39 1.91 7.20
C VAL A 201 11.37 1.26 6.30
N GLU A 202 10.09 1.47 6.57
CA GLU A 202 8.99 0.95 5.79
C GLU A 202 8.14 2.11 5.25
N SER A 203 8.03 2.20 3.92
CA SER A 203 7.39 3.34 3.26
C SER A 203 6.82 2.98 1.88
N ALA A 204 6.34 3.99 1.16
CA ALA A 204 5.90 3.92 -0.23
C ALA A 204 6.91 4.61 -1.16
N PRO A 205 6.87 4.37 -2.49
CA PRO A 205 7.79 4.94 -3.46
C PRO A 205 8.00 6.45 -3.35
N PHE A 206 6.94 7.22 -3.09
CA PHE A 206 7.01 8.68 -2.94
C PHE A 206 8.03 9.13 -1.88
N PHE A 207 8.14 8.41 -0.77
CA PHE A 207 9.13 8.70 0.27
C PHE A 207 10.56 8.62 -0.30
N TYR A 208 10.89 7.52 -0.96
CA TYR A 208 12.22 7.28 -1.54
C TYR A 208 12.54 8.28 -2.64
N GLN A 209 11.55 8.58 -3.50
CA GLN A 209 11.67 9.58 -4.57
C GLN A 209 11.92 10.99 -4.04
N THR A 210 11.39 11.32 -2.86
CA THR A 210 11.63 12.61 -2.19
C THR A 210 13.00 12.63 -1.51
N MET A 211 13.44 11.50 -0.94
CA MET A 211 14.72 11.41 -0.22
C MET A 211 15.93 11.42 -1.16
N LEU A 212 15.89 10.69 -2.28
CA LEU A 212 17.04 10.50 -3.14
C LEU A 212 17.67 11.81 -3.66
N PRO A 213 16.92 12.78 -4.22
CA PRO A 213 17.50 14.06 -4.66
C PRO A 213 18.14 14.86 -3.52
N TYR A 214 17.58 14.74 -2.31
CA TYR A 214 18.14 15.38 -1.12
C TYR A 214 19.48 14.77 -0.73
N LEU A 215 19.60 13.44 -0.77
CA LEU A 215 20.84 12.73 -0.47
C LEU A 215 21.97 13.10 -1.46
N PHE A 216 21.63 13.15 -2.75
CA PHE A 216 22.60 13.60 -3.77
C PHE A 216 23.08 15.03 -3.53
N LYS A 217 22.17 15.94 -3.16
CA LYS A 217 22.53 17.35 -2.91
C LYS A 217 23.42 17.53 -1.71
N GLU A 218 23.17 16.80 -0.62
CA GLU A 218 23.94 16.92 0.62
C GLU A 218 25.26 16.12 0.57
N GLN A 219 25.48 15.31 -0.48
CA GLN A 219 26.64 14.40 -0.63
C GLN A 219 26.85 13.51 0.61
N ARG A 220 25.76 13.18 1.30
CA ARG A 220 25.76 12.39 2.52
C ARG A 220 25.47 10.94 2.19
N GLY A 221 26.43 10.05 2.44
CA GLY A 221 26.16 8.63 2.54
C GLY A 221 25.28 8.32 3.76
N ILE A 222 24.23 7.52 3.58
CA ILE A 222 23.44 6.98 4.71
C ILE A 222 24.12 5.74 5.30
N GLU A 223 25.21 5.26 4.73
CA GLU A 223 25.96 4.08 5.17
C GLU A 223 26.32 4.13 6.66
N GLU A 224 26.56 5.32 7.20
CA GLU A 224 26.88 5.53 8.62
C GLU A 224 25.67 5.46 9.56
N ILE A 225 24.41 5.48 9.03
CA ILE A 225 23.20 5.55 9.85
C ILE A 225 22.78 4.18 10.39
N GLY A 226 23.32 3.08 9.83
CA GLY A 226 23.06 1.73 10.33
C GLY A 226 21.71 1.14 9.94
N VAL A 227 21.00 1.69 8.94
CA VAL A 227 19.78 1.11 8.38
C VAL A 227 20.11 -0.19 7.67
N LYS A 228 19.43 -1.28 8.04
CA LYS A 228 19.64 -2.63 7.53
C LYS A 228 18.81 -2.94 6.30
N GLY A 229 17.69 -2.25 6.12
CA GLY A 229 16.81 -2.44 4.99
C GLY A 229 15.75 -1.34 4.86
N TRP A 230 15.33 -1.13 3.63
CA TRP A 230 14.35 -0.15 3.19
C TRP A 230 13.19 -0.90 2.54
N GLY A 231 12.12 -1.16 3.29
CA GLY A 231 10.94 -1.82 2.75
C GLY A 231 10.05 -0.86 1.95
N CYS A 232 9.55 -1.33 0.83
CA CYS A 232 8.68 -0.55 -0.05
C CYS A 232 7.47 -1.36 -0.50
N GLY A 233 6.31 -0.72 -0.54
CA GLY A 233 5.10 -1.33 -1.06
C GLY A 233 4.07 -0.31 -1.49
N GLY A 234 3.05 -0.78 -2.22
CA GLY A 234 1.89 0.00 -2.62
C GLY A 234 1.94 0.60 -4.02
N ASP A 235 3.12 0.74 -4.61
CA ASP A 235 3.35 1.08 -6.02
C ASP A 235 4.73 0.57 -6.46
N LEU A 236 5.05 0.62 -7.74
CA LEU A 236 6.28 0.07 -8.30
C LEU A 236 7.41 1.10 -8.33
N LEU A 237 8.61 0.67 -7.95
CA LEU A 237 9.85 1.39 -8.20
C LEU A 237 10.50 0.89 -9.50
N THR A 238 11.15 1.81 -10.24
CA THR A 238 11.93 1.42 -11.41
C THR A 238 13.25 0.79 -11.01
N HIS A 239 13.76 -0.11 -11.85
CA HIS A 239 15.09 -0.72 -11.67
C HIS A 239 16.19 0.36 -11.50
N THR A 240 16.20 1.34 -12.38
CA THR A 240 17.18 2.45 -12.35
C THR A 240 17.12 3.22 -11.03
N PHE A 241 15.91 3.48 -10.51
CA PHE A 241 15.76 4.18 -9.24
C PHE A 241 16.33 3.39 -8.07
N VAL A 242 16.03 2.09 -8.00
CA VAL A 242 16.56 1.22 -6.93
C VAL A 242 18.07 1.11 -7.01
N GLN A 243 18.64 1.05 -8.22
CA GLN A 243 20.08 1.04 -8.42
C GLN A 243 20.74 2.33 -7.91
N GLN A 244 20.21 3.51 -8.27
CA GLN A 244 20.68 4.80 -7.75
C GLN A 244 20.58 4.89 -6.22
N TRP A 245 19.50 4.32 -5.65
CA TRP A 245 19.35 4.26 -4.20
C TRP A 245 20.46 3.45 -3.53
N VAL A 246 20.79 2.29 -4.09
CA VAL A 246 21.90 1.45 -3.58
C VAL A 246 23.25 2.15 -3.70
N GLU A 247 23.51 2.83 -4.82
CA GLU A 247 24.73 3.61 -5.01
C GLU A 247 24.91 4.70 -3.94
N MET A 248 23.79 5.28 -3.46
CA MET A 248 23.81 6.34 -2.43
C MET A 248 23.78 5.82 -0.99
N THR A 249 23.23 4.64 -0.75
CA THR A 249 22.94 4.17 0.63
C THR A 249 23.65 2.87 1.00
N GLY A 250 24.22 2.17 0.02
CA GLY A 250 24.80 0.83 0.20
C GLY A 250 23.78 -0.28 0.47
N VAL A 251 22.49 0.04 0.64
CA VAL A 251 21.44 -0.91 1.06
C VAL A 251 20.25 -0.87 0.09
N PRO A 252 19.78 -2.03 -0.40
CA PRO A 252 18.70 -2.08 -1.37
C PRO A 252 17.35 -1.68 -0.79
N ILE A 253 16.46 -1.17 -1.66
CA ILE A 253 15.03 -1.10 -1.37
C ILE A 253 14.44 -2.49 -1.64
N LEU A 254 13.74 -3.01 -0.65
CA LEU A 254 13.08 -4.32 -0.67
C LEU A 254 11.62 -4.12 -1.07
N ASP A 255 11.39 -4.13 -2.37
CA ASP A 255 10.05 -3.94 -2.92
C ASP A 255 9.19 -5.18 -2.69
N GLY A 256 7.92 -4.95 -2.36
CA GLY A 256 6.95 -6.01 -2.06
C GLY A 256 5.60 -5.79 -2.71
N TYR A 257 4.88 -6.88 -2.94
CA TYR A 257 3.53 -6.87 -3.48
C TYR A 257 2.54 -7.42 -2.47
N GLY A 258 1.42 -6.73 -2.41
CA GLY A 258 0.31 -7.16 -1.61
C GLY A 258 -0.97 -6.37 -1.87
N LEU A 259 -2.05 -6.87 -1.33
CA LEU A 259 -3.37 -6.26 -1.37
C LEU A 259 -4.13 -6.56 -0.10
N THR A 260 -5.05 -5.70 0.27
CA THR A 260 -5.85 -5.85 1.50
C THR A 260 -6.54 -7.21 1.57
N GLU A 261 -7.03 -7.70 0.43
CA GLU A 261 -7.74 -8.96 0.28
C GLU A 261 -6.84 -10.21 0.50
N ALA A 262 -5.51 -10.04 0.46
CA ALA A 262 -4.55 -11.12 0.73
C ALA A 262 -3.89 -11.08 2.11
N GLY A 263 -4.17 -10.06 2.93
CA GLY A 263 -3.88 -10.00 4.33
C GLY A 263 -2.62 -9.37 4.90
N PRO A 264 -1.84 -8.42 4.33
CA PRO A 264 -1.79 -7.94 2.95
C PRO A 264 -0.67 -8.55 2.09
N ASN A 265 0.47 -9.00 2.68
CA ASN A 265 1.67 -9.35 1.92
C ASN A 265 1.53 -10.69 1.19
N VAL A 266 1.86 -10.69 -0.10
CA VAL A 266 1.86 -11.87 -0.98
C VAL A 266 3.27 -12.30 -1.33
N SER A 267 4.09 -11.36 -1.82
CA SER A 267 5.49 -11.59 -2.17
C SER A 267 6.35 -10.41 -1.73
N LEU A 268 7.58 -10.71 -1.30
CA LEU A 268 8.52 -9.72 -0.78
C LEU A 268 9.94 -10.04 -1.27
N ASN A 269 10.69 -9.00 -1.64
CA ASN A 269 12.13 -9.08 -1.73
C ASN A 269 12.74 -9.28 -0.33
N ARG A 270 13.86 -10.00 -0.26
CA ARG A 270 14.55 -10.33 0.98
C ARG A 270 15.89 -9.60 1.05
N PRO A 271 16.42 -9.26 2.24
CA PRO A 271 17.68 -8.52 2.35
C PRO A 271 18.87 -9.17 1.61
N TYR A 272 18.88 -10.50 1.51
CA TYR A 272 19.99 -11.25 0.88
C TYR A 272 19.57 -12.06 -0.36
N ASP A 273 18.30 -11.91 -0.78
CA ASP A 273 17.72 -12.62 -1.93
C ASP A 273 16.69 -11.69 -2.59
N TYR A 274 17.18 -10.70 -3.32
CA TYR A 274 16.36 -9.69 -4.00
C TYR A 274 16.69 -9.62 -5.49
N CYS A 275 15.72 -9.21 -6.27
CA CYS A 275 15.88 -8.96 -7.70
C CYS A 275 15.20 -7.63 -8.07
N TYR A 276 15.98 -6.71 -8.60
CA TYR A 276 15.48 -5.39 -9.01
C TYR A 276 14.40 -5.50 -10.07
N GLY A 277 13.37 -4.66 -9.97
CA GLY A 277 12.23 -4.64 -10.90
C GLY A 277 11.23 -5.76 -10.66
N THR A 278 11.42 -6.56 -9.60
CA THR A 278 10.46 -7.57 -9.12
C THR A 278 9.94 -7.22 -7.74
N VAL A 279 8.86 -7.87 -7.35
CA VAL A 279 8.31 -7.78 -5.99
C VAL A 279 8.74 -8.97 -5.11
N GLY A 280 9.88 -9.57 -5.43
CA GLY A 280 10.43 -10.70 -4.70
C GLY A 280 9.71 -12.02 -4.95
N LYS A 281 9.78 -12.90 -3.97
CA LYS A 281 9.21 -14.26 -4.01
C LYS A 281 8.02 -14.36 -3.06
N PRO A 282 7.04 -15.25 -3.35
CA PRO A 282 5.91 -15.49 -2.45
C PRO A 282 6.37 -15.83 -1.03
N LEU A 283 5.55 -15.44 -0.03
CA LEU A 283 5.73 -15.87 1.35
C LEU A 283 5.59 -17.39 1.46
N SER A 284 6.27 -17.99 2.43
CA SER A 284 6.17 -19.45 2.65
C SER A 284 4.73 -19.82 3.02
N GLY A 285 4.16 -20.81 2.33
CA GLY A 285 2.74 -21.16 2.48
C GLY A 285 1.78 -20.30 1.65
N THR A 286 2.29 -19.31 0.89
CA THR A 286 1.53 -18.63 -0.15
C THR A 286 1.77 -19.31 -1.50
N GLU A 287 0.72 -19.77 -2.11
CA GLU A 287 0.71 -20.32 -3.45
C GLU A 287 0.23 -19.26 -4.45
N ILE A 288 0.87 -19.20 -5.60
CA ILE A 288 0.48 -18.33 -6.70
C ILE A 288 0.25 -19.14 -7.97
N ASN A 289 -0.74 -18.73 -8.76
CA ASN A 289 -1.04 -19.30 -10.08
C ASN A 289 -1.38 -18.16 -11.04
N PHE A 290 -1.39 -18.46 -12.33
CA PHE A 290 -1.69 -17.51 -13.38
C PHE A 290 -2.79 -18.07 -14.27
N SER A 291 -3.79 -17.25 -14.60
CA SER A 291 -4.77 -17.57 -15.61
C SER A 291 -4.14 -17.46 -17.04
N GLU A 292 -4.87 -17.89 -18.05
CA GLU A 292 -4.41 -17.79 -19.45
C GLU A 292 -4.07 -16.36 -19.88
N ASP A 293 -4.78 -15.37 -19.33
CA ASP A 293 -4.54 -13.95 -19.55
C ASP A 293 -3.56 -13.32 -18.55
N ARG A 294 -2.77 -14.17 -17.84
CA ARG A 294 -1.73 -13.81 -16.86
C ARG A 294 -2.23 -13.09 -15.61
N GLU A 295 -3.51 -13.17 -15.28
CA GLU A 295 -3.99 -12.68 -14.00
C GLU A 295 -3.41 -13.51 -12.86
N LEU A 296 -2.87 -12.83 -11.85
CA LEU A 296 -2.32 -13.45 -10.64
C LEU A 296 -3.44 -13.94 -9.73
N TRP A 297 -3.40 -15.20 -9.39
CA TRP A 297 -4.25 -15.84 -8.38
C TRP A 297 -3.43 -16.21 -7.17
N VAL A 298 -3.98 -16.00 -5.98
CA VAL A 298 -3.28 -16.22 -4.72
C VAL A 298 -4.10 -17.12 -3.79
N ARG A 299 -3.45 -18.10 -3.19
CA ARG A 299 -3.97 -18.91 -2.08
C ARG A 299 -2.98 -18.81 -0.92
N SER A 300 -3.44 -18.39 0.25
CA SER A 300 -2.60 -18.20 1.42
C SER A 300 -3.44 -18.29 2.69
N PRO A 301 -2.85 -18.67 3.83
CA PRO A 301 -3.53 -18.61 5.13
C PRO A 301 -4.07 -17.22 5.49
N SER A 302 -3.54 -16.17 4.88
CA SER A 302 -3.94 -14.77 5.13
C SER A 302 -4.94 -14.20 4.13
N VAL A 303 -5.33 -14.97 3.10
CA VAL A 303 -6.42 -14.52 2.22
C VAL A 303 -7.67 -14.25 3.06
N MET A 304 -8.33 -13.16 2.75
CA MET A 304 -9.51 -12.69 3.48
C MET A 304 -10.56 -13.77 3.68
N LEU A 305 -11.35 -13.64 4.73
CA LEU A 305 -12.56 -14.44 4.91
C LEU A 305 -13.63 -14.06 3.88
N GLY A 306 -13.63 -12.82 3.42
CA GLY A 306 -14.52 -12.26 2.41
C GLY A 306 -14.66 -10.76 2.56
N TYR A 307 -15.47 -10.16 1.69
CA TYR A 307 -15.88 -8.76 1.83
C TYR A 307 -16.96 -8.63 2.89
N TYR A 308 -16.78 -7.66 3.77
CA TYR A 308 -17.71 -7.37 4.84
C TYR A 308 -18.62 -6.19 4.49
N ALA A 309 -19.92 -6.39 4.54
CA ALA A 309 -20.92 -5.34 4.43
C ALA A 309 -22.23 -5.75 5.12
N ASN A 310 -22.94 -4.79 5.70
CA ASN A 310 -24.27 -4.97 6.26
C ASN A 310 -24.40 -6.13 7.28
N GLY A 311 -23.34 -6.37 8.04
CA GLY A 311 -23.32 -7.45 9.06
C GLY A 311 -22.99 -8.83 8.52
N GLN A 312 -22.57 -8.97 7.27
CA GLN A 312 -22.28 -10.24 6.63
C GLN A 312 -20.91 -10.25 5.96
N VAL A 313 -20.26 -11.41 5.94
CA VAL A 313 -19.04 -11.65 5.19
C VAL A 313 -19.38 -12.46 3.93
N ASP A 314 -19.13 -11.86 2.78
CA ASP A 314 -19.32 -12.46 1.46
C ASP A 314 -18.01 -13.01 0.91
N ALA A 315 -17.90 -14.33 0.82
CA ALA A 315 -16.75 -15.04 0.30
C ALA A 315 -16.90 -15.43 -1.19
N SER A 316 -17.90 -14.93 -1.90
CA SER A 316 -18.20 -15.31 -3.30
C SER A 316 -17.04 -15.04 -4.27
N MET A 317 -16.12 -14.12 -3.92
CA MET A 317 -14.90 -13.83 -4.68
C MET A 317 -13.80 -14.88 -4.54
N LEU A 318 -13.96 -15.83 -3.60
CA LEU A 318 -12.98 -16.88 -3.36
C LEU A 318 -13.41 -18.17 -4.09
N HIS A 319 -12.54 -18.67 -4.95
CA HIS A 319 -12.78 -19.90 -5.71
C HIS A 319 -11.92 -21.04 -5.16
N ASN A 320 -12.50 -21.92 -4.36
CA ASN A 320 -11.77 -23.02 -3.67
C ASN A 320 -10.53 -22.52 -2.88
N GLY A 321 -10.67 -21.38 -2.18
CA GLY A 321 -9.59 -20.74 -1.42
C GLY A 321 -8.62 -19.90 -2.24
N TRP A 322 -8.82 -19.80 -3.54
CA TRP A 322 -8.06 -18.91 -4.41
C TRP A 322 -8.73 -17.54 -4.55
N LEU A 323 -7.93 -16.50 -4.44
CA LEU A 323 -8.30 -15.11 -4.68
C LEU A 323 -7.80 -14.66 -6.06
N SER A 324 -8.71 -14.21 -6.91
CA SER A 324 -8.39 -13.47 -8.13
C SER A 324 -8.01 -12.05 -7.75
N THR A 325 -6.75 -11.66 -8.00
CA THR A 325 -6.23 -10.36 -7.52
C THR A 325 -6.63 -9.18 -8.41
N GLY A 326 -6.97 -9.44 -9.65
CA GLY A 326 -7.14 -8.43 -10.69
C GLY A 326 -5.82 -7.78 -11.14
N ASP A 327 -4.67 -8.29 -10.68
CA ASP A 327 -3.35 -7.86 -11.11
C ASP A 327 -2.77 -8.89 -12.09
N MET A 328 -2.12 -8.42 -13.14
CA MET A 328 -1.37 -9.24 -14.08
C MET A 328 0.08 -9.35 -13.63
N ALA A 329 0.64 -10.56 -13.70
CA ALA A 329 2.00 -10.81 -13.26
C ALA A 329 2.66 -11.94 -14.05
N THR A 330 3.98 -12.05 -13.88
CA THR A 330 4.79 -13.17 -14.34
C THR A 330 5.69 -13.65 -13.20
N ARG A 331 6.18 -14.88 -13.33
CA ARG A 331 7.19 -15.45 -12.42
C ARG A 331 8.31 -16.03 -13.26
N ASP A 332 9.53 -15.69 -12.93
CA ASP A 332 10.71 -16.23 -13.59
C ASP A 332 11.08 -17.64 -13.07
N GLU A 333 12.10 -18.25 -13.66
CA GLU A 333 12.63 -19.56 -13.27
C GLU A 333 13.22 -19.62 -11.86
N HIS A 334 13.61 -18.46 -11.31
CA HIS A 334 14.14 -18.31 -9.95
C HIS A 334 13.05 -18.05 -8.91
N GLY A 335 11.78 -17.91 -9.35
CA GLY A 335 10.62 -17.71 -8.50
C GLY A 335 10.29 -16.25 -8.18
N TYR A 336 11.00 -15.28 -8.78
CA TYR A 336 10.69 -13.87 -8.60
C TYR A 336 9.45 -13.46 -9.37
N VAL A 337 8.60 -12.68 -8.73
CA VAL A 337 7.33 -12.19 -9.29
C VAL A 337 7.52 -10.76 -9.81
N THR A 338 7.05 -10.53 -11.03
CA THR A 338 6.98 -9.20 -11.64
C THR A 338 5.52 -8.84 -11.88
N ILE A 339 5.05 -7.74 -11.30
CA ILE A 339 3.71 -7.20 -11.55
C ILE A 339 3.75 -6.43 -12.87
N LEU A 340 2.84 -6.77 -13.77
CA LEU A 340 2.74 -6.15 -15.09
C LEU A 340 1.75 -4.99 -15.13
N GLY A 341 0.76 -4.99 -14.23
CA GLY A 341 -0.27 -3.95 -14.13
C GLY A 341 -1.62 -4.49 -13.71
N ARG A 342 -2.66 -3.65 -13.79
CA ARG A 342 -4.03 -4.01 -13.44
C ARG A 342 -4.81 -4.52 -14.65
N LYS A 343 -5.47 -5.68 -14.54
CA LYS A 343 -6.31 -6.26 -15.59
C LYS A 343 -7.37 -5.27 -16.11
N LYS A 344 -8.01 -4.53 -15.21
CA LYS A 344 -9.02 -3.52 -15.56
C LYS A 344 -8.48 -2.29 -16.30
N ASN A 345 -7.17 -2.04 -16.24
CA ASN A 345 -6.50 -0.93 -16.90
C ASN A 345 -5.95 -1.30 -18.29
N ILE A 346 -6.02 -2.57 -18.66
CA ILE A 346 -5.55 -3.06 -19.95
C ILE A 346 -6.20 -2.26 -21.09
N ILE A 347 -5.36 -1.82 -22.01
CA ILE A 347 -5.77 -1.11 -23.23
C ILE A 347 -5.65 -2.09 -24.41
N ILE A 348 -6.75 -2.30 -25.12
CA ILE A 348 -6.73 -3.15 -26.32
C ILE A 348 -6.24 -2.32 -27.50
N VAL A 349 -5.09 -2.72 -28.06
CA VAL A 349 -4.45 -2.08 -29.23
C VAL A 349 -4.25 -3.13 -30.30
N ASN A 350 -4.89 -2.99 -31.45
CA ASN A 350 -4.82 -3.97 -32.55
C ASN A 350 -5.14 -5.43 -32.11
N GLY A 351 -6.03 -5.62 -31.12
CA GLY A 351 -6.35 -6.94 -30.55
C GLY A 351 -5.36 -7.44 -29.48
N TYR A 352 -4.28 -6.70 -29.20
CA TYR A 352 -3.32 -7.03 -28.15
C TYR A 352 -3.69 -6.36 -26.83
N ASN A 353 -3.54 -7.10 -25.74
CA ASN A 353 -3.73 -6.60 -24.38
C ASN A 353 -2.47 -5.88 -23.91
N VAL A 354 -2.49 -4.56 -23.88
CA VAL A 354 -1.36 -3.72 -23.44
C VAL A 354 -1.60 -3.21 -22.04
N SER A 355 -0.65 -3.47 -21.13
CA SER A 355 -0.62 -2.86 -19.80
C SER A 355 -0.01 -1.46 -19.89
N PRO A 356 -0.77 -0.40 -19.57
CA PRO A 356 -0.21 0.95 -19.53
C PRO A 356 0.88 1.09 -18.47
N GLU A 357 0.75 0.40 -17.33
CA GLU A 357 1.74 0.42 -16.25
C GLU A 357 3.08 -0.18 -16.69
N TYR A 358 3.06 -1.22 -17.51
CA TYR A 358 4.28 -1.79 -18.10
C TYR A 358 4.98 -0.78 -19.01
N VAL A 359 4.23 -0.12 -19.90
CA VAL A 359 4.76 0.90 -20.80
C VAL A 359 5.30 2.09 -20.02
N GLU A 360 4.56 2.56 -19.03
CA GLU A 360 4.98 3.65 -18.13
C GLU A 360 6.28 3.32 -17.41
N ARG A 361 6.42 2.13 -16.87
CA ARG A 361 7.65 1.68 -16.23
C ARG A 361 8.84 1.74 -17.17
N THR A 362 8.68 1.23 -18.39
CA THR A 362 9.74 1.23 -19.39
C THR A 362 10.13 2.66 -19.80
N ILE A 363 9.15 3.55 -20.00
CA ILE A 363 9.41 4.97 -20.33
C ILE A 363 10.13 5.66 -19.15
N ARG A 364 9.73 5.38 -17.92
CA ARG A 364 10.30 6.00 -16.70
C ARG A 364 11.77 5.63 -16.45
N GLU A 365 12.28 4.57 -17.11
CA GLU A 365 13.71 4.23 -17.08
C GLU A 365 14.60 5.22 -17.83
N HIS A 366 14.03 6.11 -18.65
CA HIS A 366 14.79 7.15 -19.32
C HIS A 366 15.25 8.21 -18.31
N PRO A 367 16.57 8.55 -18.23
CA PRO A 367 17.12 9.40 -17.18
C PRO A 367 16.55 10.82 -17.15
N GLY A 368 16.07 11.35 -18.27
CA GLY A 368 15.43 12.67 -18.36
C GLY A 368 13.93 12.66 -18.03
N ILE A 369 13.34 11.53 -17.61
CA ILE A 369 11.91 11.42 -17.31
C ILE A 369 11.70 11.28 -15.82
N ARG A 370 10.89 12.18 -15.25
CA ARG A 370 10.52 12.20 -13.83
C ARG A 370 9.26 11.43 -13.55
N ASP A 371 8.27 11.53 -14.45
CA ASP A 371 7.01 10.81 -14.31
C ASP A 371 6.34 10.61 -15.67
N VAL A 372 5.44 9.62 -15.76
CA VAL A 372 4.72 9.29 -16.99
C VAL A 372 3.40 8.60 -16.69
N ALA A 373 2.39 8.89 -17.50
CA ALA A 373 1.13 8.17 -17.51
C ALA A 373 0.72 7.84 -18.94
N VAL A 374 0.24 6.60 -19.17
CA VAL A 374 -0.20 6.13 -20.48
C VAL A 374 -1.70 5.87 -20.46
N VAL A 375 -2.40 6.39 -21.47
CA VAL A 375 -3.84 6.19 -21.65
C VAL A 375 -4.16 5.75 -23.07
N GLY A 376 -5.30 5.09 -23.25
CA GLY A 376 -5.82 4.71 -24.57
C GLY A 376 -6.66 5.83 -25.18
N VAL A 377 -6.40 6.12 -26.43
CA VAL A 377 -7.23 7.00 -27.29
C VAL A 377 -8.01 6.09 -28.25
N PRO A 378 -9.34 6.12 -28.28
CA PRO A 378 -10.14 5.30 -29.18
C PRO A 378 -9.75 5.45 -30.65
N HIS A 379 -9.67 4.35 -31.39
CA HIS A 379 -9.35 4.32 -32.80
C HIS A 379 -10.34 3.43 -33.57
N PRO A 380 -10.89 3.86 -34.71
CA PRO A 380 -11.97 3.15 -35.41
C PRO A 380 -11.68 1.69 -35.77
N THR A 381 -10.45 1.37 -36.13
CA THR A 381 -10.05 0.02 -36.63
C THR A 381 -9.06 -0.71 -35.72
N ARG A 382 -8.45 -0.01 -34.75
CA ARG A 382 -7.39 -0.57 -33.90
C ARG A 382 -7.82 -0.78 -32.44
N GLY A 383 -9.08 -0.49 -32.11
CA GLY A 383 -9.55 -0.42 -30.73
C GLY A 383 -9.05 0.85 -30.05
N ASN A 384 -7.77 0.93 -29.72
CA ASN A 384 -7.13 2.13 -29.19
C ASN A 384 -5.76 2.37 -29.82
N ARG A 385 -5.27 3.61 -29.67
CA ARG A 385 -3.86 4.01 -29.73
C ARG A 385 -3.40 4.46 -28.36
N LEU A 386 -2.12 4.28 -28.04
CA LEU A 386 -1.57 4.72 -26.76
C LEU A 386 -1.10 6.19 -26.86
N CYS A 387 -1.40 6.96 -25.82
CA CYS A 387 -0.86 8.31 -25.59
C CYS A 387 -0.10 8.31 -24.28
N ALA A 388 1.18 8.71 -24.31
CA ALA A 388 2.03 8.89 -23.14
C ALA A 388 2.11 10.37 -22.77
N PHE A 389 1.67 10.71 -21.55
CA PHE A 389 1.89 12.02 -20.94
C PHE A 389 3.15 11.94 -20.09
N VAL A 390 4.14 12.74 -20.40
CA VAL A 390 5.48 12.65 -19.82
C VAL A 390 5.83 13.93 -19.08
N VAL A 391 6.35 13.80 -17.88
CA VAL A 391 6.97 14.87 -17.11
C VAL A 391 8.48 14.63 -17.11
N GLY A 392 9.24 15.57 -17.65
CA GLY A 392 10.68 15.38 -17.83
C GLY A 392 11.45 16.69 -17.90
N ASP A 393 12.69 16.58 -18.32
CA ASP A 393 13.59 17.71 -18.46
C ASP A 393 13.17 18.62 -19.63
N ALA A 394 13.53 19.90 -19.55
CA ALA A 394 13.15 20.89 -20.58
C ALA A 394 13.74 20.60 -21.97
N SER A 395 14.82 19.83 -22.04
CA SER A 395 15.48 19.40 -23.28
C SER A 395 14.90 18.13 -23.89
N LEU A 396 14.04 17.41 -23.15
CA LEU A 396 13.47 16.11 -23.59
C LEU A 396 12.53 16.32 -24.78
N THR A 397 12.70 15.53 -25.83
CA THR A 397 11.83 15.56 -27.00
C THR A 397 11.01 14.27 -27.13
N LYS A 398 9.89 14.34 -27.83
CA LYS A 398 9.06 13.16 -28.16
C LYS A 398 9.88 12.09 -28.89
N ARG A 399 10.83 12.49 -29.74
CA ARG A 399 11.70 11.60 -30.49
C ARG A 399 12.68 10.84 -29.58
N ASP A 400 13.20 11.50 -28.55
CA ASP A 400 14.12 10.84 -27.60
C ASP A 400 13.41 9.73 -26.86
N ILE A 401 12.17 9.96 -26.44
CA ILE A 401 11.33 8.97 -25.77
C ILE A 401 11.03 7.79 -26.70
N ASP A 402 10.60 8.06 -27.92
CA ASP A 402 10.26 7.02 -28.88
C ASP A 402 11.47 6.14 -29.23
N LEU A 403 12.62 6.76 -29.47
CA LEU A 403 13.88 6.04 -29.71
C LEU A 403 14.31 5.19 -28.50
N PHE A 404 14.11 5.70 -27.28
CA PHE A 404 14.48 4.98 -26.05
C PHE A 404 13.69 3.70 -25.84
N ILE A 405 12.39 3.73 -26.15
CA ILE A 405 11.50 2.55 -25.89
C ILE A 405 11.42 1.61 -27.10
N LYS A 406 11.91 2.03 -28.26
CA LYS A 406 11.75 1.33 -29.54
C LYS A 406 12.08 -0.16 -29.47
N ASP A 407 13.16 -0.53 -28.79
CA ASP A 407 13.65 -1.89 -28.68
C ASP A 407 13.37 -2.54 -27.31
N LYS A 408 12.60 -1.83 -26.45
CA LYS A 408 12.28 -2.28 -25.08
C LYS A 408 10.85 -2.75 -24.92
N VAL A 409 9.96 -2.37 -25.81
CA VAL A 409 8.56 -2.80 -25.84
C VAL A 409 8.19 -3.27 -27.23
N ASP A 410 7.27 -4.21 -27.32
CA ASP A 410 6.67 -4.71 -28.56
C ASP A 410 5.85 -3.60 -29.26
N GLU A 411 5.67 -3.73 -30.56
CA GLU A 411 5.04 -2.70 -31.39
C GLU A 411 3.65 -2.25 -30.89
N PRO A 412 2.73 -3.15 -30.47
CA PRO A 412 1.44 -2.72 -29.91
C PRO A 412 1.54 -1.90 -28.63
N SER A 413 2.62 -2.06 -27.89
CA SER A 413 2.88 -1.36 -26.61
C SER A 413 3.57 -0.01 -26.79
N ARG A 414 3.91 0.39 -28.01
CA ARG A 414 4.50 1.71 -28.28
C ARG A 414 3.42 2.78 -28.34
N PRO A 415 3.58 3.89 -27.57
CA PRO A 415 2.71 5.03 -27.72
C PRO A 415 2.79 5.62 -29.12
N SER A 416 1.62 5.88 -29.71
CA SER A 416 1.50 6.59 -30.97
C SER A 416 1.63 8.11 -30.75
N PHE A 417 1.32 8.56 -29.55
CA PHE A 417 1.31 9.97 -29.16
C PHE A 417 2.11 10.20 -27.89
N TYR A 418 2.84 11.29 -27.85
CA TYR A 418 3.58 11.76 -26.68
C TYR A 418 3.23 13.20 -26.39
N GLU A 419 2.96 13.51 -25.13
CA GLU A 419 2.69 14.86 -24.66
C GLU A 419 3.59 15.16 -23.47
N ILE A 420 4.48 16.15 -23.60
CA ILE A 420 5.34 16.59 -22.50
C ILE A 420 4.58 17.66 -21.73
N ILE A 421 4.34 17.42 -20.44
CA ILE A 421 3.55 18.29 -19.57
C ILE A 421 4.34 18.63 -18.29
N PRO A 422 4.05 19.76 -17.64
CA PRO A 422 4.79 20.17 -16.45
C PRO A 422 4.53 19.26 -15.24
N HIS A 423 3.33 18.71 -15.11
CA HIS A 423 2.93 17.77 -14.04
C HIS A 423 1.75 16.91 -14.49
N LEU A 424 1.66 15.70 -13.98
CA LEU A 424 0.48 14.85 -14.14
C LEU A 424 -0.67 15.36 -13.27
N PRO A 425 -1.93 15.35 -13.74
CA PRO A 425 -3.08 15.62 -12.90
C PRO A 425 -3.24 14.52 -11.86
N VAL A 426 -3.60 14.92 -10.64
CA VAL A 426 -3.76 13.99 -9.51
C VAL A 426 -5.13 14.11 -8.86
N LEU A 427 -5.65 12.98 -8.43
CA LEU A 427 -6.86 12.87 -7.61
C LEU A 427 -6.57 13.36 -6.17
N PRO A 428 -7.61 13.66 -5.35
CA PRO A 428 -7.45 14.07 -3.95
C PRO A 428 -6.65 13.09 -3.07
N ASN A 429 -6.54 11.82 -3.48
CA ASN A 429 -5.76 10.80 -2.80
C ASN A 429 -4.29 10.72 -3.27
N GLY A 430 -3.85 11.64 -4.13
CA GLY A 430 -2.49 11.72 -4.66
C GLY A 430 -2.19 10.81 -5.85
N LYS A 431 -3.12 9.97 -6.29
CA LYS A 431 -2.94 9.11 -7.48
C LYS A 431 -3.20 9.90 -8.77
N THR A 432 -2.52 9.50 -9.85
CA THR A 432 -2.71 10.09 -11.20
C THR A 432 -4.16 9.99 -11.64
N ASP A 433 -4.74 11.11 -12.08
CA ASP A 433 -6.09 11.15 -12.67
C ASP A 433 -6.06 10.74 -14.15
N ARG A 434 -6.13 9.42 -14.37
CA ARG A 434 -6.16 8.84 -15.72
C ARG A 434 -7.39 9.23 -16.53
N ASN A 435 -8.52 9.51 -15.88
CA ASN A 435 -9.74 9.93 -16.58
C ASN A 435 -9.57 11.32 -17.17
N GLN A 436 -8.97 12.26 -16.43
CA GLN A 436 -8.63 13.58 -16.96
C GLN A 436 -7.63 13.49 -18.11
N LEU A 437 -6.58 12.67 -17.98
CA LEU A 437 -5.61 12.46 -19.05
C LEU A 437 -6.24 11.85 -20.30
N LYS A 438 -7.15 10.89 -20.13
CA LYS A 438 -7.88 10.29 -21.24
C LYS A 438 -8.73 11.33 -21.98
N ALA A 439 -9.48 12.14 -21.25
CA ALA A 439 -10.27 13.23 -21.85
C ALA A 439 -9.40 14.23 -22.63
N ILE A 440 -8.23 14.60 -22.09
CA ILE A 440 -7.26 15.46 -22.79
C ILE A 440 -6.76 14.79 -24.09
N ALA A 441 -6.41 13.51 -24.01
CA ALA A 441 -5.90 12.76 -25.15
C ALA A 441 -6.97 12.59 -26.26
N GLU A 442 -8.21 12.34 -25.91
CA GLU A 442 -9.33 12.24 -26.86
C GLU A 442 -9.58 13.56 -27.60
N VAL A 443 -9.51 14.67 -26.89
CA VAL A 443 -9.67 16.00 -27.50
C VAL A 443 -8.51 16.33 -28.46
N ARG A 444 -7.27 16.02 -28.05
CA ARG A 444 -6.07 16.37 -28.84
C ARG A 444 -5.78 15.44 -30.02
N PHE A 445 -6.00 14.17 -29.83
CA PHE A 445 -5.57 13.12 -30.76
C PHE A 445 -6.71 12.29 -31.35
N GLY A 446 -7.94 12.44 -30.84
CA GLY A 446 -9.09 11.68 -31.31
C GLY A 446 -9.43 11.93 -32.79
N GLN A 447 -9.19 13.15 -33.31
CA GLN A 447 -9.41 13.49 -34.72
C GLN A 447 -8.27 12.98 -35.64
N GLU A 448 -7.03 12.94 -35.15
CA GLU A 448 -5.89 12.37 -35.88
C GLU A 448 -5.97 10.83 -36.02
N SER A 449 -6.85 10.20 -35.22
CA SER A 449 -7.11 8.77 -35.30
C SER A 449 -8.01 8.37 -36.47
N LEU A 450 -8.57 9.32 -37.22
CA LEU A 450 -9.46 9.10 -38.36
C LEU A 450 -8.73 9.04 -39.71
N VAL A 451 -7.43 9.30 -39.71
CA VAL A 451 -6.53 9.23 -40.86
C VAL A 451 -5.53 8.06 -40.62
#